data_d65e3e867684917445178040bd82581c
#
_entry.id   d65e3e867684917445178040bd82581c
#
_cell.length_a   1.000
_cell.length_b   1.000
_cell.length_c   1.000
_cell.angle_alpha   90.00
_cell.angle_beta   90.00
_cell.angle_gamma   90.00
#
_symmetry.space_group_name_H-M   'P 1'
#
loop_
_entity.id
_entity.type
_entity.pdbx_description
1 polymer ?
#
loop_
_entity_poly.entity_id
_entity_poly.type
_entity_poly.pdbx_seq_one_letter_code
_entity_poly.pdbx_strand_id
1 'polypeptide(L)'
;DKVTVSYNGSAAAMRAIDSEATVISLQEGEELTMQDLLFGTLIRSGNDGAVAIAEAVAGNESTFVALMNQTAHDLGMNSTHFMNPHGLHDDNHYTTARDLATLARYAMQNDTFRTIAKTTEYKMATTNKQRSRTLTTRHRIMLPQYNKTDNRYYYAPMTGIKSGSTSLAGYCYVGSASLKGV
;
A
#
# COMPACT_ATOMS: atom_id res chain seq x y z
N ASP A 1 10.49 -2.62 15.77
CA ASP A 1 9.39 -2.52 16.76
C ASP A 1 8.25 -3.44 16.32
N LYS A 2 7.59 -4.10 17.28
CA LYS A 2 6.42 -4.94 17.05
C LYS A 2 5.14 -4.12 17.12
N VAL A 3 4.19 -4.46 16.26
CA VAL A 3 2.83 -3.91 16.23
C VAL A 3 1.87 -5.04 16.54
N THR A 4 0.92 -4.79 17.43
CA THR A 4 -0.21 -5.69 17.70
C THR A 4 -1.42 -5.21 16.90
N VAL A 5 -1.97 -6.08 16.08
CA VAL A 5 -3.11 -5.76 15.22
C VAL A 5 -4.38 -5.64 16.05
N SER A 6 -5.09 -4.53 15.94
CA SER A 6 -6.43 -4.35 16.51
C SER A 6 -7.49 -5.11 15.70
N TYR A 7 -8.73 -5.12 16.17
CA TYR A 7 -9.85 -5.60 15.36
C TYR A 7 -9.97 -4.80 14.05
N ASN A 8 -9.90 -3.45 14.11
CA ASN A 8 -10.05 -2.60 12.92
C ASN A 8 -8.96 -2.84 11.88
N GLY A 9 -7.71 -3.12 12.31
CA GLY A 9 -6.60 -3.49 11.44
C GLY A 9 -6.64 -4.95 10.97
N SER A 10 -7.70 -5.68 11.22
CA SER A 10 -7.81 -7.08 10.80
C SER A 10 -8.44 -7.24 9.41
N ALA A 11 -8.14 -8.36 8.77
CA ALA A 11 -8.77 -8.73 7.50
C ALA A 11 -10.28 -8.92 7.63
N ALA A 12 -10.77 -9.32 8.80
CA ALA A 12 -12.19 -9.48 9.07
C ALA A 12 -12.92 -8.13 9.05
N ALA A 13 -12.36 -7.12 9.72
CA ALA A 13 -12.91 -5.76 9.73
C ALA A 13 -12.92 -5.15 8.31
N MET A 14 -11.81 -5.28 7.56
CA MET A 14 -11.76 -4.76 6.19
C MET A 14 -12.80 -5.39 5.27
N ARG A 15 -13.01 -6.71 5.35
CA ARG A 15 -14.02 -7.41 4.55
C ARG A 15 -15.45 -7.12 5.00
N ALA A 16 -15.65 -6.65 6.23
CA ALA A 16 -16.95 -6.17 6.69
C ALA A 16 -17.31 -4.80 6.08
N ILE A 17 -16.29 -3.96 5.78
CA ILE A 17 -16.47 -2.67 5.07
C ILE A 17 -16.71 -2.93 3.57
N ASP A 18 -15.85 -3.76 2.96
CA ASP A 18 -15.92 -4.14 1.56
C ASP A 18 -15.47 -5.62 1.41
N SER A 19 -16.38 -6.49 0.96
CA SER A 19 -16.11 -7.92 0.79
C SER A 19 -14.98 -8.22 -0.20
N GLU A 20 -14.71 -7.30 -1.14
CA GLU A 20 -13.63 -7.41 -2.13
C GLU A 20 -12.35 -6.69 -1.68
N ALA A 21 -12.31 -6.15 -0.46
CA ALA A 21 -11.12 -5.49 0.07
C ALA A 21 -9.88 -6.40 -0.04
N THR A 22 -8.81 -5.86 -0.60
CA THR A 22 -7.54 -6.57 -0.65
C THR A 22 -6.92 -6.58 0.74
N VAL A 23 -6.58 -7.76 1.25
CA VAL A 23 -5.99 -7.94 2.57
C VAL A 23 -4.74 -8.82 2.52
N ILE A 24 -3.87 -8.68 3.50
CA ILE A 24 -2.74 -9.59 3.78
C ILE A 24 -3.08 -10.61 4.86
N SER A 25 -4.38 -10.70 5.18
CA SER A 25 -4.98 -11.67 6.11
C SER A 25 -4.54 -11.49 7.56
N LEU A 26 -4.38 -10.25 8.01
CA LEU A 26 -4.08 -9.97 9.42
C LEU A 26 -5.22 -10.42 10.33
N GLN A 27 -4.84 -10.93 11.52
CA GLN A 27 -5.79 -11.35 12.56
C GLN A 27 -5.69 -10.41 13.76
N GLU A 28 -6.81 -10.15 14.42
CA GLU A 28 -6.80 -9.42 15.69
C GLU A 28 -5.86 -10.09 16.70
N GLY A 29 -5.04 -9.29 17.38
CA GLY A 29 -4.02 -9.76 18.31
C GLY A 29 -2.80 -10.41 17.64
N GLU A 30 -2.66 -10.33 16.32
CA GLU A 30 -1.44 -10.75 15.62
C GLU A 30 -0.31 -9.76 15.90
N GLU A 31 0.86 -10.27 16.23
CA GLU A 31 2.07 -9.47 16.49
C GLU A 31 3.05 -9.63 15.33
N LEU A 32 3.37 -8.53 14.67
CA LEU A 32 4.31 -8.51 13.55
C LEU A 32 5.13 -7.22 13.54
N THR A 33 6.11 -7.14 12.66
CA THR A 33 6.97 -5.95 12.57
C THR A 33 6.32 -4.85 11.72
N MET A 34 6.65 -3.59 11.98
CA MET A 34 6.28 -2.48 11.09
C MET A 34 6.77 -2.74 9.65
N GLN A 35 7.93 -3.38 9.51
CA GLN A 35 8.46 -3.77 8.19
C GLN A 35 7.51 -4.72 7.46
N ASP A 36 6.99 -5.77 8.11
CA ASP A 36 6.02 -6.70 7.50
C ASP A 36 4.76 -5.96 7.04
N LEU A 37 4.26 -5.02 7.86
CA LEU A 37 3.10 -4.19 7.52
C LEU A 37 3.37 -3.31 6.29
N LEU A 38 4.50 -2.64 6.24
CA LEU A 38 4.89 -1.77 5.11
C LEU A 38 5.00 -2.57 3.81
N PHE A 39 5.69 -3.73 3.82
CA PHE A 39 5.76 -4.60 2.66
C PHE A 39 4.37 -5.09 2.25
N GLY A 40 3.56 -5.57 3.21
CA GLY A 40 2.22 -6.07 2.94
C GLY A 40 1.31 -5.01 2.32
N THR A 41 1.34 -3.80 2.86
CA THR A 41 0.54 -2.68 2.38
C THR A 41 0.97 -2.22 0.98
N LEU A 42 2.28 -2.09 0.75
CA LEU A 42 2.77 -1.52 -0.50
C LEU A 42 2.73 -2.52 -1.66
N ILE A 43 3.27 -3.73 -1.50
CA ILE A 43 3.40 -4.69 -2.60
C ILE A 43 2.13 -5.52 -2.82
N ARG A 44 1.41 -5.87 -1.76
CA ARG A 44 0.17 -6.66 -1.85
C ARG A 44 -1.09 -5.81 -1.86
N SER A 45 -0.98 -4.53 -1.51
CA SER A 45 -2.12 -3.61 -1.38
C SER A 45 -3.05 -3.98 -0.21
N GLY A 46 -2.46 -4.40 0.94
CA GLY A 46 -3.22 -4.82 2.11
C GLY A 46 -3.92 -3.65 2.80
N ASN A 47 -5.25 -3.60 2.73
CA ASN A 47 -6.06 -2.58 3.40
C ASN A 47 -5.97 -2.73 4.92
N ASP A 48 -5.99 -3.96 5.42
CA ASP A 48 -5.75 -4.31 6.83
C ASP A 48 -4.38 -3.82 7.32
N GLY A 49 -3.34 -4.00 6.51
CA GLY A 49 -2.01 -3.46 6.81
C GLY A 49 -1.98 -1.93 6.88
N ALA A 50 -2.74 -1.24 6.03
CA ALA A 50 -2.80 0.23 6.04
C ALA A 50 -3.44 0.75 7.34
N VAL A 51 -4.53 0.12 7.81
CA VAL A 51 -5.16 0.46 9.09
C VAL A 51 -4.24 0.16 10.27
N ALA A 52 -3.60 -1.02 10.29
CA ALA A 52 -2.66 -1.38 11.35
C ALA A 52 -1.47 -0.40 11.44
N ILE A 53 -0.96 0.09 10.30
CA ILE A 53 0.07 1.14 10.27
C ILE A 53 -0.47 2.45 10.82
N ALA A 54 -1.68 2.85 10.40
CA ALA A 54 -2.29 4.09 10.85
C ALA A 54 -2.47 4.13 12.37
N GLU A 55 -2.97 3.06 12.95
CA GLU A 55 -3.13 2.93 14.39
C GLU A 55 -1.78 2.89 15.14
N ALA A 56 -0.80 2.17 14.61
CA ALA A 56 0.53 2.09 15.23
C ALA A 56 1.28 3.43 15.23
N VAL A 57 1.07 4.27 14.20
CA VAL A 57 1.76 5.56 14.04
C VAL A 57 1.03 6.69 14.77
N ALA A 58 -0.30 6.72 14.72
CA ALA A 58 -1.11 7.86 15.17
C ALA A 58 -2.15 7.50 16.24
N GLY A 59 -2.18 6.25 16.70
CA GLY A 59 -3.13 5.76 17.70
C GLY A 59 -4.52 5.42 17.15
N ASN A 60 -4.93 6.01 16.03
CA ASN A 60 -6.19 5.72 15.36
C ASN A 60 -6.18 6.22 13.91
N GLU A 61 -7.13 5.74 13.09
CA GLU A 61 -7.22 6.10 11.67
C GLU A 61 -7.49 7.59 11.45
N SER A 62 -8.37 8.22 12.23
CA SER A 62 -8.75 9.62 12.01
C SER A 62 -7.56 10.57 12.22
N THR A 63 -6.75 10.32 13.25
CA THR A 63 -5.52 11.07 13.51
C THR A 63 -4.50 10.85 12.38
N PHE A 64 -4.37 9.61 11.90
CA PHE A 64 -3.49 9.31 10.78
C PHE A 64 -3.93 9.99 9.47
N VAL A 65 -5.23 10.00 9.19
CA VAL A 65 -5.81 10.71 8.02
C VAL A 65 -5.56 12.21 8.11
N ALA A 66 -5.65 12.80 9.31
CA ALA A 66 -5.27 14.19 9.51
C ALA A 66 -3.78 14.44 9.15
N LEU A 67 -2.87 13.54 9.55
CA LEU A 67 -1.45 13.60 9.15
C LEU A 67 -1.25 13.42 7.64
N MET A 68 -2.02 12.53 7.00
CA MET A 68 -1.99 12.37 5.54
C MET A 68 -2.38 13.66 4.83
N ASN A 69 -3.47 14.30 5.25
CA ASN A 69 -3.94 15.56 4.68
C ASN A 69 -2.99 16.72 4.96
N GLN A 70 -2.38 16.78 6.16
CA GLN A 70 -1.34 17.75 6.47
C GLN A 70 -0.12 17.57 5.55
N THR A 71 0.33 16.32 5.35
CA THR A 71 1.45 16.02 4.44
C THR A 71 1.12 16.43 3.00
N ALA A 72 -0.11 16.17 2.53
CA ALA A 72 -0.55 16.60 1.22
C ALA A 72 -0.50 18.13 1.06
N HIS A 73 -1.00 18.85 2.06
CA HIS A 73 -0.93 20.33 2.10
C HIS A 73 0.51 20.83 2.05
N ASP A 74 1.40 20.27 2.88
CA ASP A 74 2.81 20.69 2.98
C ASP A 74 3.60 20.42 1.69
N LEU A 75 3.18 19.43 0.91
CA LEU A 75 3.71 19.11 -0.41
C LEU A 75 3.07 19.93 -1.54
N GLY A 76 2.11 20.80 -1.22
CA GLY A 76 1.40 21.62 -2.21
C GLY A 76 0.38 20.84 -3.06
N MET A 77 -0.13 19.72 -2.56
CA MET A 77 -1.15 18.89 -3.22
C MET A 77 -2.56 19.47 -2.99
N ASN A 78 -2.82 20.64 -3.56
CA ASN A 78 -4.01 21.44 -3.26
C ASN A 78 -5.33 20.87 -3.81
N SER A 79 -5.29 19.80 -4.59
CA SER A 79 -6.45 19.11 -5.16
C SER A 79 -6.56 17.67 -4.64
N THR A 80 -6.10 17.45 -3.39
CA THR A 80 -6.09 16.13 -2.74
C THR A 80 -6.75 16.21 -1.38
N HIS A 81 -7.60 15.22 -1.10
CA HIS A 81 -8.19 15.00 0.21
C HIS A 81 -8.33 13.51 0.51
N PHE A 82 -7.78 13.08 1.62
CA PHE A 82 -7.84 11.70 2.09
C PHE A 82 -8.91 11.54 3.17
N MET A 83 -9.71 10.47 3.07
CA MET A 83 -10.74 10.09 4.05
C MET A 83 -10.36 8.86 4.86
N ASN A 84 -9.45 8.03 4.33
CA ASN A 84 -9.02 6.79 4.98
C ASN A 84 -7.59 6.42 4.52
N PRO A 85 -6.88 5.54 5.26
CA PRO A 85 -5.51 5.14 4.90
C PRO A 85 -5.44 4.04 3.84
N HIS A 86 -6.54 3.37 3.52
CA HIS A 86 -6.56 2.16 2.70
C HIS A 86 -7.07 2.36 1.26
N GLY A 87 -7.70 3.50 0.97
CA GLY A 87 -8.14 3.84 -0.38
C GLY A 87 -9.45 3.18 -0.83
N LEU A 88 -10.24 2.58 0.08
CA LEU A 88 -11.62 2.22 -0.25
C LEU A 88 -12.43 3.49 -0.51
N HIS A 89 -13.46 3.36 -1.34
CA HIS A 89 -14.19 4.51 -1.87
C HIS A 89 -14.87 5.35 -0.78
N ASP A 90 -14.75 6.67 -0.93
CA ASP A 90 -15.51 7.71 -0.25
C ASP A 90 -15.62 8.90 -1.22
N ASP A 91 -16.77 9.54 -1.32
CA ASP A 91 -17.02 10.64 -2.26
C ASP A 91 -16.09 11.84 -2.02
N ASN A 92 -15.61 12.02 -0.79
CA ASN A 92 -14.68 13.06 -0.41
C ASN A 92 -13.20 12.61 -0.47
N HIS A 93 -12.92 11.39 -0.94
CA HIS A 93 -11.56 10.87 -1.12
C HIS A 93 -11.11 11.07 -2.56
N TYR A 94 -10.42 12.16 -2.83
CA TYR A 94 -10.02 12.55 -4.19
C TYR A 94 -8.58 13.03 -4.27
N THR A 95 -8.04 12.97 -5.48
CA THR A 95 -6.71 13.50 -5.81
C THR A 95 -6.62 13.78 -7.31
N THR A 96 -5.47 14.26 -7.76
CA THR A 96 -5.14 14.44 -9.18
C THR A 96 -3.87 13.66 -9.54
N ALA A 97 -3.69 13.39 -10.83
CA ALA A 97 -2.46 12.77 -11.33
C ALA A 97 -1.21 13.62 -11.01
N ARG A 98 -1.35 14.96 -11.02
CA ARG A 98 -0.27 15.89 -10.67
C ARG A 98 0.11 15.77 -9.19
N ASP A 99 -0.86 15.77 -8.31
CA ASP A 99 -0.63 15.67 -6.87
C ASP A 99 0.00 14.33 -6.51
N LEU A 100 -0.50 13.22 -7.08
CA LEU A 100 0.13 11.90 -6.87
C LEU A 100 1.54 11.81 -7.44
N ALA A 101 1.84 12.50 -8.54
CA ALA A 101 3.22 12.59 -9.04
C ALA A 101 4.12 13.36 -8.06
N THR A 102 3.61 14.41 -7.41
CA THR A 102 4.32 15.16 -6.36
C THR A 102 4.61 14.27 -5.16
N LEU A 103 3.60 13.54 -4.67
CA LEU A 103 3.74 12.59 -3.57
C LEU A 103 4.75 11.48 -3.92
N ALA A 104 4.64 10.92 -5.13
CA ALA A 104 5.55 9.88 -5.58
C ALA A 104 7.00 10.34 -5.62
N ARG A 105 7.26 11.55 -6.15
CA ARG A 105 8.61 12.14 -6.17
C ARG A 105 9.17 12.33 -4.77
N TYR A 106 8.35 12.78 -3.82
CA TYR A 106 8.75 12.93 -2.43
C TYR A 106 9.06 11.56 -1.80
N ALA A 107 8.17 10.59 -1.91
CA ALA A 107 8.34 9.26 -1.33
C ALA A 107 9.57 8.53 -1.92
N MET A 108 9.82 8.68 -3.21
CA MET A 108 10.97 8.07 -3.88
C MET A 108 12.33 8.66 -3.49
N GLN A 109 12.38 9.72 -2.67
CA GLN A 109 13.63 10.18 -2.05
C GLN A 109 14.07 9.29 -0.87
N ASN A 110 13.14 8.52 -0.30
CA ASN A 110 13.42 7.61 0.81
C ASN A 110 13.90 6.24 0.31
N ASP A 111 15.07 5.81 0.76
CA ASP A 111 15.70 4.54 0.35
C ASP A 111 14.89 3.32 0.75
N THR A 112 14.29 3.34 1.94
CA THR A 112 13.44 2.26 2.43
C THR A 112 12.19 2.14 1.57
N PHE A 113 11.54 3.27 1.26
CA PHE A 113 10.38 3.29 0.35
C PHE A 113 10.74 2.74 -1.03
N ARG A 114 11.84 3.18 -1.64
CA ARG A 114 12.31 2.66 -2.93
C ARG A 114 12.55 1.15 -2.89
N THR A 115 13.13 0.66 -1.80
CA THR A 115 13.39 -0.77 -1.61
C THR A 115 12.10 -1.57 -1.56
N ILE A 116 11.12 -1.12 -0.79
CA ILE A 116 9.82 -1.78 -0.68
C ILE A 116 9.07 -1.71 -2.03
N ALA A 117 8.99 -0.52 -2.64
CA ALA A 117 8.25 -0.30 -3.88
C ALA A 117 8.71 -1.20 -5.04
N LYS A 118 10.02 -1.44 -5.17
CA LYS A 118 10.60 -2.31 -6.21
C LYS A 118 10.56 -3.80 -5.90
N THR A 119 10.17 -4.19 -4.68
CA THR A 119 10.16 -5.60 -4.26
C THR A 119 8.98 -6.33 -4.91
N THR A 120 9.26 -7.44 -5.57
CA THR A 120 8.24 -8.25 -6.24
C THR A 120 7.73 -9.40 -5.39
N GLU A 121 8.54 -9.86 -4.43
CA GLU A 121 8.18 -10.93 -3.50
C GLU A 121 8.76 -10.63 -2.11
N TYR A 122 7.97 -10.83 -1.07
CA TYR A 122 8.38 -10.67 0.32
C TYR A 122 7.81 -11.80 1.17
N LYS A 123 8.66 -12.44 1.97
CA LYS A 123 8.27 -13.50 2.88
C LYS A 123 8.11 -12.95 4.29
N MET A 124 6.87 -12.81 4.74
CA MET A 124 6.56 -12.49 6.13
C MET A 124 6.93 -13.67 7.04
N ALA A 125 7.49 -13.37 8.19
CA ALA A 125 7.82 -14.37 9.20
C ALA A 125 6.56 -15.05 9.79
N THR A 126 6.77 -16.15 10.52
CA THR A 126 5.74 -16.73 11.38
C THR A 126 5.45 -15.78 12.54
N THR A 127 4.17 -15.57 12.84
CA THR A 127 3.70 -14.75 13.95
C THR A 127 3.10 -15.63 15.07
N ASN A 128 2.62 -15.00 16.13
CA ASN A 128 1.86 -15.68 17.19
C ASN A 128 0.50 -16.24 16.69
N LYS A 129 -0.01 -15.81 15.54
CA LYS A 129 -1.31 -16.22 15.00
C LYS A 129 -1.22 -17.02 13.70
N GLN A 130 -0.17 -16.85 12.90
CA GLN A 130 -0.10 -17.39 11.56
C GLN A 130 1.30 -17.92 11.20
N ARG A 131 1.32 -18.91 10.28
CA ARG A 131 2.57 -19.37 9.65
C ARG A 131 3.11 -18.29 8.70
N SER A 132 4.38 -18.44 8.31
CA SER A 132 4.99 -17.55 7.30
C SER A 132 4.16 -17.48 6.03
N ARG A 133 4.07 -16.28 5.44
CA ARG A 133 3.31 -15.98 4.22
C ARG A 133 4.21 -15.35 3.19
N THR A 134 4.12 -15.79 1.94
CA THR A 134 4.78 -15.13 0.83
C THR A 134 3.81 -14.18 0.15
N LEU A 135 4.18 -12.92 0.06
CA LEU A 135 3.44 -11.86 -0.60
C LEU A 135 4.09 -11.57 -1.95
N THR A 136 3.32 -11.61 -3.03
CA THR A 136 3.78 -11.25 -4.36
C THR A 136 3.13 -9.94 -4.80
N THR A 137 3.90 -9.08 -5.46
CA THR A 137 3.41 -7.78 -5.91
C THR A 137 2.20 -7.90 -6.83
N ARG A 138 1.28 -6.94 -6.73
CA ARG A 138 0.17 -6.77 -7.67
C ARG A 138 0.55 -5.99 -8.93
N HIS A 139 1.76 -5.44 -8.99
CA HIS A 139 2.27 -4.69 -10.13
C HIS A 139 2.74 -5.62 -11.24
N ARG A 140 1.83 -6.12 -12.07
CA ARG A 140 2.12 -7.09 -13.14
C ARG A 140 3.22 -6.64 -14.08
N ILE A 141 3.32 -5.34 -14.35
CA ILE A 141 4.36 -4.78 -15.23
C ILE A 141 5.79 -5.03 -14.71
N MET A 142 5.95 -5.33 -13.41
CA MET A 142 7.24 -5.66 -12.80
C MET A 142 7.58 -7.16 -12.85
N LEU A 143 6.65 -8.00 -13.29
CA LEU A 143 6.82 -9.44 -13.29
C LEU A 143 7.11 -9.95 -14.72
N PRO A 144 8.28 -10.59 -14.98
CA PRO A 144 8.59 -11.14 -16.31
C PRO A 144 7.63 -12.26 -16.71
N GLN A 145 7.10 -12.98 -15.71
CA GLN A 145 6.07 -14.00 -15.92
C GLN A 145 4.83 -13.71 -15.06
N TYR A 146 3.66 -13.95 -15.61
CA TYR A 146 2.39 -13.86 -14.92
C TYR A 146 1.53 -15.07 -15.26
N ASN A 147 1.00 -15.76 -14.24
CA ASN A 147 0.22 -17.00 -14.40
C ASN A 147 0.99 -18.07 -15.23
N LYS A 148 2.28 -18.24 -14.96
CA LYS A 148 3.17 -19.20 -15.63
C LYS A 148 3.38 -18.96 -17.14
N THR A 149 3.01 -17.78 -17.63
CA THR A 149 3.23 -17.38 -19.02
C THR A 149 4.10 -16.12 -19.07
N ASP A 150 4.79 -15.91 -20.19
CA ASP A 150 5.54 -14.69 -20.40
C ASP A 150 4.59 -13.48 -20.41
N ASN A 151 5.00 -12.45 -19.67
CA ASN A 151 4.19 -11.26 -19.52
C ASN A 151 4.56 -10.21 -20.57
N ARG A 152 3.74 -10.08 -21.60
CA ARG A 152 3.95 -9.09 -22.68
C ARG A 152 3.96 -7.63 -22.21
N TYR A 153 3.50 -7.35 -21.01
CA TYR A 153 3.50 -6.01 -20.41
C TYR A 153 4.71 -5.78 -19.49
N TYR A 154 5.58 -6.77 -19.33
CA TYR A 154 6.76 -6.63 -18.51
C TYR A 154 7.66 -5.52 -19.00
N TYR A 155 8.07 -4.66 -18.08
CA TYR A 155 9.00 -3.57 -18.34
C TYR A 155 10.11 -3.57 -17.30
N ALA A 156 11.29 -4.07 -17.68
CA ALA A 156 12.42 -4.28 -16.77
C ALA A 156 12.87 -3.03 -15.97
N PRO A 157 12.83 -1.80 -16.52
CA PRO A 157 13.17 -0.60 -15.76
C PRO A 157 12.15 -0.19 -14.67
N MET A 158 10.97 -0.81 -14.60
CA MET A 158 9.94 -0.45 -13.63
C MET A 158 10.40 -0.72 -12.19
N THR A 159 10.22 0.28 -11.30
CA THR A 159 10.65 0.23 -9.89
C THR A 159 9.50 0.44 -8.89
N GLY A 160 8.27 0.32 -9.33
CA GLY A 160 7.04 0.46 -8.52
C GLY A 160 6.08 1.43 -9.20
N ILE A 161 5.11 2.05 -8.50
CA ILE A 161 4.99 2.23 -7.05
C ILE A 161 3.73 1.55 -6.53
N LYS A 162 2.54 1.96 -7.02
CA LYS A 162 1.25 1.49 -6.50
C LYS A 162 0.18 1.44 -7.58
N SER A 163 -0.60 0.37 -7.56
CA SER A 163 -1.84 0.23 -8.33
C SER A 163 -3.05 0.24 -7.40
N GLY A 164 -4.20 0.60 -7.90
CA GLY A 164 -5.47 0.53 -7.21
C GLY A 164 -6.62 0.38 -8.21
N SER A 165 -7.72 -0.19 -7.76
CA SER A 165 -8.96 -0.21 -8.52
C SER A 165 -10.14 -0.35 -7.59
N THR A 166 -11.20 0.39 -7.86
CA THR A 166 -12.55 0.19 -7.33
C THR A 166 -13.52 0.27 -8.51
N SER A 167 -14.74 -0.21 -8.33
CA SER A 167 -15.77 -0.12 -9.38
C SER A 167 -16.06 1.31 -9.80
N LEU A 168 -15.92 2.28 -8.89
CA LEU A 168 -16.18 3.70 -9.14
C LEU A 168 -14.95 4.46 -9.66
N ALA A 169 -13.76 4.19 -9.11
CA ALA A 169 -12.53 4.87 -9.52
C ALA A 169 -11.92 4.32 -10.82
N GLY A 170 -12.30 3.11 -11.22
CA GLY A 170 -11.64 2.41 -12.33
C GLY A 170 -10.22 1.99 -11.98
N TYR A 171 -9.35 1.84 -12.98
CA TYR A 171 -7.96 1.44 -12.80
C TYR A 171 -7.07 2.65 -12.61
N CYS A 172 -6.40 2.73 -11.46
CA CYS A 172 -5.45 3.78 -11.12
C CYS A 172 -4.03 3.20 -10.98
N TYR A 173 -3.04 3.94 -11.44
CA TYR A 173 -1.64 3.51 -11.36
C TYR A 173 -0.70 4.69 -11.15
N VAL A 174 0.20 4.57 -10.19
CA VAL A 174 1.35 5.45 -9.99
C VAL A 174 2.60 4.61 -10.24
N GLY A 175 3.38 4.97 -11.25
CA GLY A 175 4.58 4.23 -11.65
C GLY A 175 5.86 5.02 -11.49
N SER A 176 6.96 4.29 -11.28
CA SER A 176 8.32 4.81 -11.41
C SER A 176 9.17 3.82 -12.19
N ALA A 177 10.13 4.32 -12.92
CA ALA A 177 11.09 3.53 -13.66
C ALA A 177 12.48 4.16 -13.55
N SER A 178 13.53 3.34 -13.64
CA SER A 178 14.92 3.80 -13.66
C SER A 178 15.62 3.22 -14.88
N LEU A 179 16.10 4.08 -15.75
CA LEU A 179 16.97 3.74 -16.87
C LEU A 179 18.40 4.16 -16.55
N LYS A 180 19.40 3.46 -17.12
CA LYS A 180 20.81 3.82 -16.96
C LYS A 180 21.03 5.28 -17.40
N GLY A 181 21.42 6.14 -16.45
CA GLY A 181 21.75 7.53 -16.71
C GLY A 181 20.60 8.53 -16.62
N VAL A 182 19.42 8.11 -16.17
CA VAL A 182 18.25 8.99 -15.91
C VAL A 182 17.61 8.65 -14.58
#